data_cef684e00ab21612e5d2defc1b1499aa
#
_entry.id   cef684e00ab21612e5d2defc1b1499aa
#
_cell.length_a   1.000
_cell.length_b   1.000
_cell.length_c   1.000
_cell.angle_alpha   90.00
_cell.angle_beta   90.00
_cell.angle_gamma   90.00
#
_symmetry.space_group_name_H-M   'P 1'
#
loop_
_entity.id
_entity.type
_entity.pdbx_description
1 polymer ?
#
loop_
_entity_poly.entity_id
_entity_poly.type
_entity_poly.pdbx_seq_one_letter_code
_entity_poly.pdbx_strand_id
1 'polypeptide(L)'
;STTFETFERKIRDQLNRVLGGGGFDAARDIIAISVNRWPHGYAYTYNTLYDPMAWAFTATDDRPCVRARQPFGSITIANSDAAASPHTDAAILEAHRAVQEVLQRRAMPVMSRRQDSQR
;
A
#
# COMPACT_ATOMS: atom_id res chain seq x y z
N SER A 1 -10.37 -9.73 24.33
CA SER A 1 -10.12 -9.03 23.04
C SER A 1 -9.00 -8.02 23.23
N THR A 2 -8.12 -7.89 22.26
CA THR A 2 -7.02 -6.91 22.31
C THR A 2 -7.58 -5.51 22.08
N THR A 3 -7.21 -4.53 22.93
CA THR A 3 -7.67 -3.14 22.81
C THR A 3 -6.87 -2.38 21.75
N PHE A 4 -7.41 -1.25 21.28
CA PHE A 4 -6.73 -0.37 20.32
C PHE A 4 -5.39 0.13 20.87
N GLU A 5 -5.36 0.55 22.14
CA GLU A 5 -4.13 1.05 22.79
C GLU A 5 -3.01 0.00 22.81
N THR A 6 -3.39 -1.29 22.92
CA THR A 6 -2.41 -2.38 22.83
C THR A 6 -1.83 -2.51 21.42
N PHE A 7 -2.67 -2.36 20.38
CA PHE A 7 -2.18 -2.35 19.00
C PHE A 7 -1.30 -1.14 18.72
N GLU A 8 -1.76 0.05 19.08
CA GLU A 8 -1.02 1.30 18.88
C GLU A 8 0.38 1.23 19.52
N ARG A 9 0.45 0.86 20.79
CA ARG A 9 1.73 0.71 21.49
C ARG A 9 2.65 -0.27 20.78
N LYS A 10 2.16 -1.46 20.43
CA LYS A 10 2.97 -2.48 19.76
C LYS A 10 3.47 -2.02 18.39
N ILE A 11 2.64 -1.33 17.61
CA ILE A 11 3.02 -0.79 16.30
C ILE A 11 4.13 0.26 16.48
N ARG A 12 3.96 1.22 17.39
CA ARG A 12 4.95 2.26 17.66
C ARG A 12 6.29 1.67 18.15
N ASP A 13 6.24 0.73 19.08
CA ASP A 13 7.43 0.05 19.60
C ASP A 13 8.17 -0.74 18.51
N GLN A 14 7.42 -1.44 17.67
CA GLN A 14 7.99 -2.23 16.58
C GLN A 14 8.65 -1.33 15.52
N LEU A 15 7.99 -0.27 15.11
CA LEU A 15 8.52 0.67 14.13
C LEU A 15 9.75 1.41 14.66
N ASN A 16 9.74 1.87 15.91
CA ASN A 16 10.92 2.47 16.54
C ASN A 16 12.10 1.50 16.58
N ARG A 17 11.85 0.23 16.91
CA ARG A 17 12.91 -0.78 16.96
C ARG A 17 13.53 -1.07 15.59
N VAL A 18 12.71 -1.09 14.53
CA VAL A 18 13.17 -1.42 13.17
C VAL A 18 13.76 -0.21 12.46
N LEU A 19 13.16 0.96 12.61
CA LEU A 19 13.47 2.16 11.83
C LEU A 19 14.25 3.23 12.61
N GLY A 20 14.30 3.11 13.95
CA GLY A 20 14.95 4.10 14.82
C GLY A 20 16.42 4.33 14.52
N GLY A 21 17.16 3.29 14.08
CA GLY A 21 18.54 3.42 13.61
C GLY A 21 18.72 4.34 12.39
N GLY A 22 17.66 4.56 11.62
CA GLY A 22 17.59 5.52 10.51
C GLY A 22 17.05 6.91 10.86
N GLY A 23 16.88 7.20 12.17
CA GLY A 23 16.39 8.49 12.65
C GLY A 23 14.84 8.60 12.75
N PHE A 24 14.12 7.51 12.58
CA PHE A 24 12.68 7.47 12.78
C PHE A 24 12.34 7.55 14.28
N ASP A 25 11.32 8.34 14.61
CA ASP A 25 10.72 8.46 15.94
C ASP A 25 9.20 8.36 15.83
N ALA A 26 8.62 7.31 16.40
CA ALA A 26 7.18 7.06 16.30
C ALA A 26 6.34 8.17 16.95
N ALA A 27 6.86 8.90 17.94
CA ALA A 27 6.15 10.02 18.55
C ALA A 27 6.06 11.23 17.62
N ARG A 28 7.12 11.47 16.84
CA ARG A 28 7.21 12.59 15.91
C ARG A 28 6.63 12.28 14.56
N ASP A 29 6.90 11.06 14.05
CA ASP A 29 6.72 10.73 12.62
C ASP A 29 5.39 10.01 12.34
N ILE A 30 4.68 9.52 13.38
CA ILE A 30 3.35 8.92 13.23
C ILE A 30 2.27 9.89 13.72
N ILE A 31 1.51 10.42 12.77
CA ILE A 31 0.40 11.34 13.07
C ILE A 31 -0.82 10.58 13.59
N ALA A 32 -1.15 9.45 12.97
CA ALA A 32 -2.30 8.63 13.34
C ALA A 32 -2.09 7.16 12.95
N ILE A 33 -2.77 6.27 13.66
CA ILE A 33 -2.83 4.84 13.38
C ILE A 33 -4.29 4.43 13.29
N SER A 34 -4.66 3.67 12.26
CA SER A 34 -5.94 2.98 12.19
C SER A 34 -5.72 1.46 12.16
N VAL A 35 -6.56 0.73 12.87
CA VAL A 35 -6.53 -0.74 12.89
C VAL A 35 -7.85 -1.27 12.36
N ASN A 36 -7.83 -1.76 11.12
CA ASN A 36 -8.99 -2.39 10.50
C ASN A 36 -9.00 -3.88 10.86
N ARG A 37 -10.08 -4.32 11.52
CA ARG A 37 -10.24 -5.71 11.95
C ARG A 37 -11.28 -6.38 11.07
N TRP A 38 -10.83 -7.31 10.25
CA TRP A 38 -11.70 -8.13 9.42
C TRP A 38 -12.07 -9.40 10.16
N PRO A 39 -13.36 -9.73 10.33
CA PRO A 39 -13.78 -10.96 10.99
C PRO A 39 -13.44 -12.21 10.15
N HIS A 40 -13.37 -12.03 8.83
CA HIS A 40 -12.98 -13.04 7.87
C HIS A 40 -11.98 -12.38 6.92
N GLY A 41 -10.76 -12.88 6.88
CA GLY A 41 -9.71 -12.32 6.06
C GLY A 41 -9.20 -13.33 5.07
N TYR A 42 -9.30 -13.01 3.80
CA TYR A 42 -8.49 -13.59 2.75
C TYR A 42 -8.21 -12.52 1.70
N ALA A 43 -7.00 -12.52 1.17
CA ALA A 43 -6.62 -11.54 0.18
C ALA A 43 -7.38 -11.77 -1.13
N TYR A 44 -7.69 -10.67 -1.83
CA TYR A 44 -8.34 -10.73 -3.13
C TYR A 44 -7.53 -11.56 -4.12
N THR A 45 -8.22 -12.38 -4.87
CA THR A 45 -7.67 -13.11 -6.02
C THR A 45 -8.70 -13.13 -7.16
N TYR A 46 -8.23 -13.46 -8.35
CA TYR A 46 -9.09 -13.65 -9.52
C TYR A 46 -10.16 -14.73 -9.25
N ASN A 47 -11.41 -14.43 -9.59
CA ASN A 47 -12.52 -15.36 -9.46
C ASN A 47 -12.93 -15.87 -10.84
N THR A 48 -12.66 -17.13 -11.14
CA THR A 48 -12.91 -17.74 -12.45
C THR A 48 -14.38 -17.82 -12.86
N LEU A 49 -15.30 -17.60 -11.90
CA LEU A 49 -16.75 -17.65 -12.19
C LEU A 49 -17.33 -16.28 -12.58
N TYR A 50 -16.75 -15.20 -12.07
CA TYR A 50 -17.34 -13.86 -12.18
C TYR A 50 -16.43 -12.84 -12.88
N ASP A 51 -15.13 -13.05 -12.83
CA ASP A 51 -14.17 -12.13 -13.43
C ASP A 51 -13.89 -12.49 -14.90
N PRO A 52 -13.60 -11.52 -15.77
CA PRO A 52 -13.21 -11.78 -17.14
C PRO A 52 -11.98 -12.68 -17.24
N MET A 53 -12.00 -13.66 -18.14
CA MET A 53 -10.91 -14.63 -18.32
C MET A 53 -9.58 -13.93 -18.61
N ALA A 54 -9.59 -12.79 -19.31
CA ALA A 54 -8.40 -12.00 -19.60
C ALA A 54 -7.65 -11.57 -18.34
N TRP A 55 -8.35 -11.36 -17.23
CA TRP A 55 -7.74 -10.95 -15.97
C TRP A 55 -6.88 -12.05 -15.32
N ALA A 56 -7.10 -13.31 -15.66
CA ALA A 56 -6.29 -14.42 -15.15
C ALA A 56 -4.85 -14.38 -15.71
N PHE A 57 -4.66 -13.84 -16.91
CA PHE A 57 -3.41 -13.98 -17.65
C PHE A 57 -2.69 -12.66 -17.89
N THR A 58 -3.39 -11.54 -17.87
CA THR A 58 -2.83 -10.22 -18.18
C THR A 58 -3.21 -9.18 -17.15
N ALA A 59 -2.26 -8.33 -16.77
CA ALA A 59 -2.51 -7.15 -15.96
C ALA A 59 -3.05 -6.04 -16.86
N THR A 60 -4.36 -6.09 -17.17
CA THR A 60 -5.03 -5.04 -17.94
C THR A 60 -5.40 -3.87 -17.05
N ASP A 61 -5.47 -2.66 -17.59
CA ASP A 61 -5.75 -1.43 -16.84
C ASP A 61 -7.15 -1.40 -16.20
N ASP A 62 -8.06 -2.23 -16.66
CA ASP A 62 -9.42 -2.36 -16.14
C ASP A 62 -9.52 -3.30 -14.91
N ARG A 63 -8.49 -4.10 -14.61
CA ARG A 63 -8.49 -4.94 -13.41
C ARG A 63 -8.61 -4.09 -12.15
N PRO A 64 -9.49 -4.43 -11.21
CA PRO A 64 -9.69 -3.67 -9.98
C PRO A 64 -8.39 -3.43 -9.18
N CYS A 65 -7.53 -4.44 -9.06
CA CYS A 65 -6.26 -4.33 -8.36
C CYS A 65 -5.28 -3.37 -9.06
N VAL A 66 -5.23 -3.37 -10.40
CA VAL A 66 -4.39 -2.46 -11.19
C VAL A 66 -4.86 -1.02 -11.04
N ARG A 67 -6.17 -0.79 -11.11
CA ARG A 67 -6.77 0.54 -10.89
C ARG A 67 -6.58 1.03 -9.46
N ALA A 68 -6.83 0.17 -8.48
CA ALA A 68 -6.74 0.52 -7.06
C ALA A 68 -5.32 0.84 -6.60
N ARG A 69 -4.29 0.22 -7.19
CA ARG A 69 -2.89 0.47 -6.83
C ARG A 69 -2.28 1.72 -7.49
N GLN A 70 -3.03 2.42 -8.36
CA GLN A 70 -2.51 3.64 -8.95
C GLN A 70 -2.24 4.69 -7.87
N PRO A 71 -1.07 5.34 -7.89
CA PRO A 71 -0.73 6.32 -6.88
C PRO A 71 -1.66 7.53 -6.90
N PHE A 72 -2.08 7.98 -5.72
CA PHE A 72 -2.90 9.18 -5.54
C PHE A 72 -2.14 10.23 -4.71
N GLY A 73 -1.67 11.30 -5.34
CA GLY A 73 -0.84 12.28 -4.67
C GLY A 73 0.43 11.64 -4.08
N SER A 74 0.63 11.75 -2.78
CA SER A 74 1.74 11.12 -2.04
C SER A 74 1.37 9.76 -1.44
N ILE A 75 0.20 9.22 -1.78
CA ILE A 75 -0.29 7.94 -1.28
C ILE A 75 0.02 6.86 -2.30
N THR A 76 0.63 5.77 -1.86
CA THR A 76 0.83 4.54 -2.62
C THR A 76 0.26 3.37 -1.83
N ILE A 77 -0.22 2.35 -2.53
CA ILE A 77 -0.88 1.18 -1.94
C ILE A 77 0.05 -0.02 -2.08
N ALA A 78 0.27 -0.73 -0.98
CA ALA A 78 1.09 -1.92 -0.94
C ALA A 78 0.41 -3.01 -0.11
N ASN A 79 0.03 -4.09 -0.74
CA ASN A 79 -0.36 -5.36 -0.11
C ASN A 79 -0.58 -6.42 -1.19
N SER A 80 -0.89 -7.65 -0.78
CA SER A 80 -1.17 -8.76 -1.69
C SER A 80 -2.42 -8.54 -2.55
N ASP A 81 -3.41 -7.78 -2.08
CA ASP A 81 -4.61 -7.44 -2.86
C ASP A 81 -4.27 -6.60 -4.09
N ALA A 82 -3.24 -5.75 -3.99
CA ALA A 82 -2.77 -4.95 -5.12
C ALA A 82 -2.20 -5.80 -6.27
N ALA A 83 -1.79 -7.04 -5.98
CA ALA A 83 -1.36 -8.03 -6.96
C ALA A 83 -2.46 -9.01 -7.37
N ALA A 84 -3.62 -8.99 -6.68
CA ALA A 84 -4.65 -10.04 -6.76
C ALA A 84 -4.07 -11.45 -6.51
N SER A 85 -3.12 -11.57 -5.58
CA SER A 85 -2.41 -12.81 -5.27
C SER A 85 -2.23 -12.95 -3.75
N PRO A 86 -2.86 -13.94 -3.10
CA PRO A 86 -2.86 -14.09 -1.65
C PRO A 86 -1.57 -14.74 -1.11
N HIS A 87 -0.42 -14.35 -1.67
CA HIS A 87 0.88 -14.92 -1.31
C HIS A 87 1.81 -13.85 -0.72
N THR A 88 2.73 -14.28 0.16
CA THR A 88 3.68 -13.40 0.84
C THR A 88 4.64 -12.72 -0.13
N ASP A 89 5.10 -13.42 -1.15
CA ASP A 89 5.97 -12.88 -2.20
C ASP A 89 5.27 -11.75 -2.97
N ALA A 90 3.98 -11.90 -3.29
CA ALA A 90 3.18 -10.86 -3.91
C ALA A 90 3.10 -9.60 -3.02
N ALA A 91 2.89 -9.76 -1.72
CA ALA A 91 2.88 -8.64 -0.78
C ALA A 91 4.23 -7.91 -0.73
N ILE A 92 5.34 -8.64 -0.76
CA ILE A 92 6.71 -8.07 -0.78
C ILE A 92 6.96 -7.32 -2.09
N LEU A 93 6.59 -7.88 -3.23
CA LEU A 93 6.75 -7.23 -4.53
C LEU A 93 5.94 -5.93 -4.63
N GLU A 94 4.71 -5.93 -4.15
CA GLU A 94 3.86 -4.75 -4.13
C GLU A 94 4.39 -3.67 -3.15
N ALA A 95 4.95 -4.07 -2.02
CA ALA A 95 5.63 -3.15 -1.11
C ALA A 95 6.84 -2.49 -1.78
N HIS A 96 7.67 -3.27 -2.49
CA HIS A 96 8.80 -2.74 -3.24
C HIS A 96 8.35 -1.74 -4.32
N ARG A 97 7.31 -2.09 -5.11
CA ARG A 97 6.73 -1.20 -6.12
C ARG A 97 6.29 0.12 -5.51
N ALA A 98 5.52 0.08 -4.41
CA ALA A 98 4.99 1.28 -3.76
C ALA A 98 6.11 2.20 -3.25
N VAL A 99 7.19 1.64 -2.70
CA VAL A 99 8.38 2.40 -2.29
C VAL A 99 9.05 3.08 -3.49
N GLN A 100 9.23 2.35 -4.60
CA GLN A 100 9.81 2.92 -5.81
C GLN A 100 8.97 4.08 -6.37
N GLU A 101 7.66 3.98 -6.35
CA GLU A 101 6.75 5.06 -6.77
C GLU A 101 6.91 6.32 -5.91
N VAL A 102 7.07 6.17 -4.59
CA VAL A 102 7.33 7.31 -3.69
C VAL A 102 8.68 7.96 -4.00
N LEU A 103 9.73 7.15 -4.19
CA LEU A 103 11.08 7.65 -4.48
C LEU A 103 11.14 8.37 -5.82
N GLN A 104 10.55 7.81 -6.87
CA GLN A 104 10.49 8.44 -8.20
C GLN A 104 9.77 9.78 -8.17
N ARG A 105 8.68 9.90 -7.43
CA ARG A 105 7.94 11.17 -7.28
C ARG A 105 8.72 12.23 -6.54
N ARG A 106 9.53 11.84 -5.55
CA ARG A 106 10.42 12.78 -4.84
C ARG A 106 11.56 13.28 -5.74
N ALA A 107 12.02 12.44 -6.66
CA ALA A 107 13.07 12.80 -7.61
C ALA A 107 12.60 13.73 -8.74
N MET A 108 11.28 13.83 -9.00
CA MET A 108 10.74 14.72 -10.04
C MET A 108 10.79 16.19 -9.58
N PRO A 109 11.41 17.11 -10.36
CA PRO A 109 11.43 18.54 -10.05
C PRO A 109 10.01 19.12 -9.97
N VAL A 110 9.80 20.05 -9.05
CA VAL A 110 8.51 20.74 -8.76
C VAL A 110 7.89 21.45 -9.98
N MET A 111 8.65 21.64 -11.06
CA MET A 111 8.19 22.37 -12.25
C MET A 111 7.06 21.66 -13.05
N SER A 112 6.88 20.36 -12.91
CA SER A 112 5.82 19.62 -13.60
C SER A 112 4.42 19.78 -12.95
N ARG A 113 4.34 20.24 -11.69
CA ARG A 113 3.08 20.28 -10.94
C ARG A 113 2.14 21.44 -11.33
N ARG A 114 2.61 22.43 -12.08
CA ARG A 114 1.80 23.62 -12.43
C ARG A 114 1.02 23.51 -13.73
N GLN A 115 1.27 22.51 -14.56
CA GLN A 115 0.57 22.38 -15.86
C GLN A 115 -0.71 21.53 -15.80
N ASP A 116 -0.89 20.68 -14.79
CA ASP A 116 -2.10 19.84 -14.68
C ASP A 116 -3.28 20.53 -13.97
N SER A 117 -3.09 21.75 -13.43
CA SER A 117 -4.16 22.52 -12.77
C SER A 117 -4.95 23.43 -13.69
N GLN A 118 -4.68 23.41 -15.00
CA GLN A 118 -5.38 24.28 -15.99
C GLN A 118 -6.06 23.49 -17.13
N ARG A 119 -6.39 22.20 -16.90
CA ARG A 119 -7.24 21.46 -17.82
C ARG A 119 -8.48 20.96 -17.14
#